data_23081b2b686948ce65e22f98fe3773a4
#
_entry.id   23081b2b686948ce65e22f98fe3773a4
#
_cell.length_a   1.000
_cell.length_b   1.000
_cell.length_c   1.000
_cell.angle_alpha   90.00
_cell.angle_beta   90.00
_cell.angle_gamma   90.00
#
_symmetry.space_group_name_H-M   'P 1'
#
loop_
_entity.id
_entity.type
_entity.pdbx_description
1 polymer ?
#
loop_
_entity_poly.entity_id
_entity_poly.type
_entity_poly.pdbx_seq_one_letter_code
_entity_poly.pdbx_strand_id
1 'polypeptide(L)'
;MKLVYDIETDGFDATKVWCLVAYNLDSGTTYKFSDYDDSLPGMDDGCAVLNNAEVLIGHNIIGFDNLVMEKLYGLKLNNKKVYDTWVMSQVLQYKRPHKHGLKGWGEHLNNSKIEFDEWDGYSREMLRYCVQDVMLNVDVFNHLMEEYKRIAAKRPTIKEGLLIEHDTAKFNARVKTRGWKFDRVKAVKNLKLMQTRMDEIEKVIHPQLGTHKVYIDKTPKIPKYKKNGDYTAVTARLLSDFYEKEVKSEDIHVHPANKEFQRFTVEQITLGSMELVKDWLLTVGWKPDEYNRKKIGRE
;
A
#
# COMPACT_ATOMS: atom_id res chain seq x y z
N MET A 1 27.99 21.65 -7.22
CA MET A 1 26.67 21.53 -7.83
C MET A 1 25.75 20.73 -6.90
N LYS A 2 24.56 21.28 -6.59
CA LYS A 2 23.52 20.64 -5.76
C LYS A 2 22.36 20.25 -6.66
N LEU A 3 22.05 18.97 -6.74
CA LEU A 3 21.00 18.46 -7.61
C LEU A 3 19.82 17.92 -6.80
N VAL A 4 18.62 18.35 -7.13
CA VAL A 4 17.37 17.66 -6.77
C VAL A 4 17.05 16.72 -7.93
N TYR A 5 16.86 15.43 -7.69
CA TYR A 5 16.62 14.48 -8.76
C TYR A 5 15.64 13.38 -8.38
N ASP A 6 15.06 12.76 -9.39
CA ASP A 6 14.13 11.66 -9.32
C ASP A 6 14.27 10.78 -10.56
N ILE A 7 13.86 9.51 -10.48
CA ILE A 7 13.85 8.56 -11.60
C ILE A 7 12.52 7.83 -11.70
N GLU A 8 12.12 7.49 -12.92
CA GLU A 8 11.00 6.59 -13.16
C GLU A 8 11.49 5.24 -13.65
N THR A 9 10.85 4.16 -13.17
CA THR A 9 11.31 2.79 -13.37
C THR A 9 10.16 1.87 -13.75
N ASP A 10 10.49 0.64 -14.15
CA ASP A 10 9.54 -0.43 -14.47
C ASP A 10 8.93 -1.11 -13.23
N GLY A 11 9.21 -0.63 -12.02
CA GLY A 11 8.65 -1.12 -10.77
C GLY A 11 9.60 -1.08 -9.58
N PHE A 12 9.13 -1.61 -8.45
CA PHE A 12 9.92 -1.58 -7.19
C PHE A 12 11.20 -2.44 -7.22
N ASP A 13 11.21 -3.55 -7.97
CA ASP A 13 12.44 -4.31 -8.25
C ASP A 13 12.95 -3.95 -9.65
N ALA A 14 13.32 -2.68 -9.79
CA ALA A 14 13.64 -2.06 -11.05
C ALA A 14 14.68 -2.86 -11.87
N THR A 15 14.35 -3.10 -13.14
CA THR A 15 15.22 -3.65 -14.15
C THR A 15 15.57 -2.62 -15.24
N LYS A 16 14.82 -1.52 -15.30
CA LYS A 16 14.99 -0.41 -16.24
C LYS A 16 14.70 0.91 -15.56
N VAL A 17 15.40 1.96 -16.00
CA VAL A 17 15.06 3.36 -15.71
C VAL A 17 14.50 3.95 -16.99
N TRP A 18 13.27 4.41 -16.93
CA TRP A 18 12.58 5.03 -18.07
C TRP A 18 13.08 6.44 -18.34
N CYS A 19 13.23 7.23 -17.30
CA CYS A 19 13.81 8.57 -17.38
C CYS A 19 14.44 8.98 -16.05
N LEU A 20 15.33 9.96 -16.12
CA LEU A 20 15.94 10.67 -15.00
C LEU A 20 15.76 12.16 -15.22
N VAL A 21 15.32 12.85 -14.19
CA VAL A 21 15.23 14.31 -14.17
C VAL A 21 16.06 14.84 -13.00
N ALA A 22 16.88 15.86 -13.26
CA ALA A 22 17.68 16.51 -12.23
C ALA A 22 17.58 18.03 -12.36
N TYR A 23 17.32 18.71 -11.26
CA TYR A 23 17.28 20.16 -11.18
C TYR A 23 18.46 20.68 -10.38
N ASN A 24 19.24 21.59 -10.97
CA ASN A 24 20.38 22.21 -10.34
C ASN A 24 19.94 23.44 -9.55
N LEU A 25 20.02 23.37 -8.22
CA LEU A 25 19.65 24.47 -7.33
C LEU A 25 20.56 25.71 -7.45
N ASP A 26 21.78 25.52 -7.93
CA ASP A 26 22.74 26.64 -8.05
C ASP A 26 22.52 27.44 -9.33
N SER A 27 22.08 26.81 -10.44
CA SER A 27 21.91 27.46 -11.76
C SER A 27 20.45 27.58 -12.21
N GLY A 28 19.52 26.88 -11.58
CA GLY A 28 18.12 26.82 -12.04
C GLY A 28 17.90 25.94 -13.29
N THR A 29 18.90 25.14 -13.69
CA THR A 29 18.83 24.34 -14.91
C THR A 29 18.18 22.99 -14.62
N THR A 30 17.22 22.58 -15.46
CA THR A 30 16.63 21.24 -15.45
C THR A 30 17.27 20.37 -16.52
N TYR A 31 17.81 19.23 -16.12
CA TYR A 31 18.35 18.20 -16.97
C TYR A 31 17.34 17.04 -17.06
N LYS A 32 17.20 16.45 -18.26
CA LYS A 32 16.31 15.33 -18.54
C LYS A 32 17.06 14.31 -19.35
N PHE A 33 16.95 13.04 -19.00
CA PHE A 33 17.67 11.93 -19.63
C PHE A 33 16.75 10.75 -19.82
N SER A 34 16.89 10.07 -20.97
CA SER A 34 16.20 8.82 -21.26
C SER A 34 16.87 8.11 -22.42
N ASP A 35 17.01 6.79 -22.35
CA ASP A 35 17.44 5.95 -23.48
C ASP A 35 16.27 5.60 -24.41
N TYR A 36 15.06 6.08 -24.13
CA TYR A 36 13.82 5.76 -24.84
C TYR A 36 13.23 6.94 -25.61
N ASP A 37 13.92 8.10 -25.65
CA ASP A 37 13.52 9.30 -26.39
C ASP A 37 14.74 9.90 -27.07
N ASP A 38 14.88 9.70 -28.37
CA ASP A 38 16.01 10.21 -29.18
C ASP A 38 16.19 11.73 -29.15
N SER A 39 15.19 12.46 -28.64
CA SER A 39 15.28 13.92 -28.46
C SER A 39 15.97 14.35 -27.16
N LEU A 40 16.32 13.40 -26.30
CA LEU A 40 16.97 13.62 -25.01
C LEU A 40 18.38 13.02 -24.99
N PRO A 41 19.29 13.56 -24.15
CA PRO A 41 20.52 12.85 -23.80
C PRO A 41 20.21 11.52 -23.12
N GLY A 42 21.10 10.54 -23.32
CA GLY A 42 20.96 9.20 -22.74
C GLY A 42 21.25 9.13 -21.26
N MET A 43 21.01 7.94 -20.67
CA MET A 43 21.24 7.69 -19.27
C MET A 43 22.72 7.78 -18.85
N ASP A 44 23.65 7.53 -19.77
CA ASP A 44 25.10 7.71 -19.49
C ASP A 44 25.44 9.18 -19.16
N ASP A 45 24.85 10.12 -19.89
CA ASP A 45 25.01 11.55 -19.58
C ASP A 45 24.37 11.89 -18.23
N GLY A 46 23.20 11.33 -17.94
CA GLY A 46 22.54 11.48 -16.64
C GLY A 46 23.40 10.94 -15.48
N CYS A 47 23.98 9.78 -15.66
CA CYS A 47 24.93 9.18 -14.72
C CYS A 47 26.16 10.08 -14.48
N ALA A 48 26.71 10.67 -15.55
CA ALA A 48 27.84 11.61 -15.43
C ALA A 48 27.43 12.88 -14.64
N VAL A 49 26.23 13.42 -14.89
CA VAL A 49 25.70 14.59 -14.16
C VAL A 49 25.52 14.28 -12.68
N LEU A 50 24.91 13.13 -12.32
CA LEU A 50 24.76 12.73 -10.92
C LEU A 50 26.10 12.46 -10.25
N ASN A 51 27.03 11.84 -10.97
CA ASN A 51 28.36 11.55 -10.45
C ASN A 51 29.19 12.80 -10.18
N ASN A 52 28.98 13.89 -10.90
CA ASN A 52 29.65 15.17 -10.70
C ASN A 52 28.97 16.06 -9.63
N ALA A 53 27.82 15.67 -9.10
CA ALA A 53 27.16 16.40 -8.03
C ALA A 53 27.94 16.30 -6.70
N GLU A 54 28.04 17.42 -5.97
CA GLU A 54 28.56 17.46 -4.60
C GLU A 54 27.49 17.05 -3.60
N VAL A 55 26.25 17.42 -3.87
CA VAL A 55 25.09 17.18 -3.02
C VAL A 55 23.95 16.66 -3.87
N LEU A 56 23.37 15.58 -3.44
CA LEU A 56 22.15 15.01 -4.00
C LEU A 56 20.97 15.21 -3.04
N ILE A 57 19.85 15.59 -3.59
CA ILE A 57 18.62 15.85 -2.87
C ILE A 57 17.51 15.10 -3.58
N GLY A 58 16.64 14.44 -2.83
CA GLY A 58 15.49 13.74 -3.40
C GLY A 58 14.56 13.21 -2.32
N HIS A 59 13.44 12.65 -2.71
CA HIS A 59 12.44 12.14 -1.78
C HIS A 59 12.50 10.63 -1.68
N ASN A 60 13.00 10.09 -0.56
CA ASN A 60 13.28 8.67 -0.35
C ASN A 60 14.37 8.11 -1.30
N ILE A 61 15.24 8.98 -1.81
CA ILE A 61 16.29 8.57 -2.75
C ILE A 61 17.31 7.61 -2.14
N ILE A 62 17.55 7.69 -0.84
CA ILE A 62 18.44 6.74 -0.14
C ILE A 62 17.90 5.32 -0.21
N GLY A 63 16.59 5.18 -0.08
CA GLY A 63 15.90 3.88 -0.02
C GLY A 63 15.51 3.29 -1.36
N PHE A 64 15.51 4.09 -2.44
CA PHE A 64 15.10 3.64 -3.77
C PHE A 64 16.03 4.12 -4.89
N ASP A 65 15.98 5.37 -5.31
CA ASP A 65 16.66 5.87 -6.51
C ASP A 65 18.16 5.58 -6.51
N ASN A 66 18.84 5.91 -5.41
CA ASN A 66 20.27 5.65 -5.28
C ASN A 66 20.62 4.15 -5.39
N LEU A 67 19.73 3.26 -4.90
CA LEU A 67 19.92 1.82 -4.99
C LEU A 67 19.68 1.30 -6.41
N VAL A 68 18.70 1.84 -7.12
CA VAL A 68 18.45 1.52 -8.52
C VAL A 68 19.62 1.97 -9.38
N MET A 69 20.11 3.20 -9.19
CA MET A 69 21.27 3.72 -9.91
C MET A 69 22.56 2.93 -9.60
N GLU A 70 22.73 2.43 -8.37
CA GLU A 70 23.82 1.54 -8.03
C GLU A 70 23.66 0.16 -8.71
N LYS A 71 22.45 -0.42 -8.68
CA LYS A 71 22.14 -1.74 -9.26
C LYS A 71 22.34 -1.77 -10.77
N LEU A 72 21.84 -0.75 -11.49
CA LEU A 72 21.79 -0.75 -12.95
C LEU A 72 23.00 -0.06 -13.61
N TYR A 73 23.55 0.98 -12.98
CA TYR A 73 24.63 1.81 -13.55
C TYR A 73 25.91 1.83 -12.71
N GLY A 74 25.97 1.13 -11.58
CA GLY A 74 27.16 1.08 -10.72
C GLY A 74 27.45 2.34 -9.92
N LEU A 75 26.53 3.31 -9.87
CA LEU A 75 26.72 4.60 -9.21
C LEU A 75 26.51 4.51 -7.69
N LYS A 76 27.55 4.73 -6.92
CA LYS A 76 27.50 4.66 -5.44
C LYS A 76 27.04 5.99 -4.83
N LEU A 77 25.85 6.44 -5.18
CA LEU A 77 25.33 7.76 -4.82
C LEU A 77 25.08 7.93 -3.31
N ASN A 78 24.80 6.85 -2.57
CA ASN A 78 24.69 6.89 -1.12
C ASN A 78 26.01 7.21 -0.39
N ASN A 79 27.17 7.14 -1.08
CA ASN A 79 28.46 7.57 -0.52
C ASN A 79 28.65 9.09 -0.59
N LYS A 80 27.82 9.80 -1.34
CA LYS A 80 27.84 11.25 -1.45
C LYS A 80 27.12 11.92 -0.28
N LYS A 81 27.21 13.25 -0.24
CA LYS A 81 26.34 14.05 0.64
C LYS A 81 24.93 14.03 0.08
N VAL A 82 24.02 13.43 0.85
CA VAL A 82 22.62 13.25 0.47
C VAL A 82 21.73 13.97 1.47
N TYR A 83 20.74 14.70 0.98
CA TYR A 83 19.60 15.18 1.76
C TYR A 83 18.34 14.47 1.24
N ASP A 84 17.85 13.52 2.02
CA ASP A 84 16.61 12.83 1.74
C ASP A 84 15.44 13.57 2.40
N THR A 85 14.57 14.17 1.59
CA THR A 85 13.49 15.01 2.10
C THR A 85 12.43 14.22 2.87
N TRP A 86 12.31 12.89 2.61
CA TRP A 86 11.44 12.03 3.40
C TRP A 86 12.00 11.83 4.82
N VAL A 87 13.29 11.59 4.95
CA VAL A 87 14.00 11.50 6.24
C VAL A 87 13.93 12.85 6.97
N MET A 88 14.27 13.96 6.28
CA MET A 88 14.19 15.30 6.87
C MET A 88 12.78 15.60 7.39
N SER A 89 11.77 15.29 6.62
CA SER A 89 10.36 15.50 6.99
C SER A 89 9.97 14.80 8.29
N GLN A 90 10.46 13.57 8.50
CA GLN A 90 10.18 12.79 9.72
C GLN A 90 10.94 13.33 10.93
N VAL A 91 12.20 13.68 10.77
CA VAL A 91 13.06 14.18 11.86
C VAL A 91 12.60 15.54 12.35
N LEU A 92 12.29 16.45 11.42
CA LEU A 92 11.89 17.82 11.77
C LEU A 92 10.49 17.88 12.40
N GLN A 93 9.56 17.03 11.94
CA GLN A 93 8.22 16.97 12.51
C GLN A 93 7.61 15.57 12.31
N TYR A 94 7.74 14.69 13.27
CA TYR A 94 7.25 13.31 13.21
C TYR A 94 5.74 13.17 12.91
N LYS A 95 4.89 14.02 13.50
CA LYS A 95 3.43 14.00 13.28
C LYS A 95 3.00 15.14 12.36
N ARG A 96 3.14 14.94 11.04
CA ARG A 96 2.61 15.86 10.04
C ARG A 96 1.17 15.51 9.69
N PRO A 97 0.24 16.49 9.65
CA PRO A 97 -1.15 16.25 9.24
C PRO A 97 -1.27 15.65 7.84
N HIS A 98 -0.44 16.12 6.92
CA HIS A 98 -0.42 15.69 5.51
C HIS A 98 0.48 14.47 5.25
N LYS A 99 1.01 13.80 6.31
CA LYS A 99 1.99 12.70 6.23
C LYS A 99 3.33 13.18 5.64
N HIS A 100 4.19 12.23 5.20
CA HIS A 100 5.56 12.54 4.77
C HIS A 100 5.79 12.32 3.27
N GLY A 101 4.87 11.65 2.56
CA GLY A 101 4.99 11.38 1.13
C GLY A 101 4.77 12.62 0.25
N LEU A 102 5.33 12.62 -0.98
CA LEU A 102 5.22 13.75 -1.90
C LEU A 102 3.78 14.15 -2.20
N LYS A 103 2.83 13.21 -2.31
CA LYS A 103 1.41 13.54 -2.50
C LYS A 103 0.87 14.44 -1.38
N GLY A 104 1.13 14.08 -0.12
CA GLY A 104 0.70 14.90 1.02
C GLY A 104 1.42 16.26 1.07
N TRP A 105 2.68 16.31 0.69
CA TRP A 105 3.41 17.56 0.55
C TRP A 105 2.84 18.44 -0.57
N GLY A 106 2.47 17.86 -1.71
CA GLY A 106 1.84 18.58 -2.81
C GLY A 106 0.53 19.23 -2.40
N GLU A 107 -0.32 18.52 -1.65
CA GLU A 107 -1.55 19.06 -1.07
C GLU A 107 -1.25 20.23 -0.10
N HIS A 108 -0.25 20.08 0.77
CA HIS A 108 0.15 21.08 1.76
C HIS A 108 0.73 22.35 1.12
N LEU A 109 1.49 22.22 0.06
CA LEU A 109 2.15 23.35 -0.65
C LEU A 109 1.31 23.91 -1.80
N ASN A 110 0.06 23.44 -1.99
CA ASN A 110 -0.80 23.80 -3.12
C ASN A 110 -0.16 23.55 -4.49
N ASN A 111 0.68 22.52 -4.59
CA ASN A 111 1.35 22.04 -5.79
C ASN A 111 1.06 20.54 -5.95
N SER A 112 -0.18 20.21 -6.30
CA SER A 112 -0.65 18.82 -6.34
C SER A 112 0.09 18.02 -7.40
N LYS A 113 0.44 16.76 -7.05
CA LYS A 113 0.99 15.79 -8.01
C LYS A 113 0.03 15.55 -9.17
N ILE A 114 0.57 15.35 -10.37
CA ILE A 114 -0.17 14.79 -11.49
C ILE A 114 -0.48 13.31 -11.15
N GLU A 115 -1.67 12.83 -11.47
CA GLU A 115 -1.97 11.41 -11.40
C GLU A 115 -1.39 10.71 -12.63
N PHE A 116 -0.64 9.64 -12.40
CA PHE A 116 -0.03 8.82 -13.44
C PHE A 116 -0.04 7.36 -12.99
N ASP A 117 -0.41 6.44 -13.90
CA ASP A 117 -0.57 5.01 -13.62
C ASP A 117 -0.09 4.07 -14.76
N GLU A 118 0.55 4.62 -15.81
CA GLU A 118 1.05 3.86 -16.97
C GLU A 118 2.56 3.59 -16.84
N TRP A 119 2.93 2.50 -16.15
CA TRP A 119 4.33 2.18 -15.84
C TRP A 119 5.00 1.17 -16.79
N ASP A 120 4.27 0.64 -17.78
CA ASP A 120 4.74 -0.45 -18.64
C ASP A 120 5.78 -0.01 -19.70
N GLY A 121 5.98 1.28 -19.88
CA GLY A 121 6.93 1.84 -20.83
C GLY A 121 7.18 3.34 -20.65
N TYR A 122 8.24 3.83 -21.29
CA TYR A 122 8.49 5.28 -21.33
C TYR A 122 7.37 6.01 -22.09
N SER A 123 6.97 7.16 -21.53
CA SER A 123 6.10 8.12 -22.21
C SER A 123 6.51 9.56 -21.89
N ARG A 124 6.11 10.51 -22.73
CA ARG A 124 6.35 11.93 -22.44
C ARG A 124 5.52 12.44 -21.27
N GLU A 125 4.40 11.81 -21.01
CA GLU A 125 3.57 12.03 -19.82
C GLU A 125 4.31 11.60 -18.56
N MET A 126 4.97 10.45 -18.57
CA MET A 126 5.86 9.98 -17.49
C MET A 126 7.00 10.98 -17.25
N LEU A 127 7.64 11.47 -18.31
CA LEU A 127 8.70 12.48 -18.17
C LEU A 127 8.17 13.78 -17.54
N ARG A 128 6.96 14.22 -17.90
CA ARG A 128 6.32 15.39 -17.29
C ARG A 128 6.02 15.14 -15.80
N TYR A 129 5.53 13.95 -15.48
CA TYR A 129 5.31 13.53 -14.11
C TYR A 129 6.60 13.58 -13.30
N CYS A 130 7.70 12.99 -13.78
CA CYS A 130 9.02 13.04 -13.14
C CYS A 130 9.53 14.48 -12.96
N VAL A 131 9.36 15.35 -13.98
CA VAL A 131 9.71 16.79 -13.86
C VAL A 131 8.92 17.45 -12.74
N GLN A 132 7.63 17.18 -12.64
CA GLN A 132 6.80 17.78 -11.60
C GLN A 132 7.20 17.27 -10.21
N ASP A 133 7.49 15.98 -10.06
CA ASP A 133 7.95 15.42 -8.78
C ASP A 133 9.28 16.04 -8.33
N VAL A 134 10.21 16.27 -9.25
CA VAL A 134 11.46 16.99 -8.96
C VAL A 134 11.17 18.43 -8.53
N MET A 135 10.31 19.17 -9.24
CA MET A 135 9.99 20.56 -8.89
C MET A 135 9.23 20.65 -7.55
N LEU A 136 8.27 19.77 -7.32
CA LEU A 136 7.61 19.67 -6.02
C LEU A 136 8.63 19.37 -4.91
N ASN A 137 9.60 18.47 -5.16
CA ASN A 137 10.62 18.16 -4.17
C ASN A 137 11.60 19.33 -3.92
N VAL A 138 11.82 20.20 -4.90
CA VAL A 138 12.51 21.49 -4.68
C VAL A 138 11.75 22.35 -3.66
N ASP A 139 10.43 22.48 -3.82
CA ASP A 139 9.58 23.24 -2.90
C ASP A 139 9.60 22.60 -1.49
N VAL A 140 9.48 21.28 -1.41
CA VAL A 140 9.56 20.52 -0.16
C VAL A 140 10.91 20.74 0.53
N PHE A 141 12.02 20.63 -0.21
CA PHE A 141 13.36 20.84 0.34
C PHE A 141 13.53 22.25 0.88
N ASN A 142 13.09 23.26 0.15
CA ASN A 142 13.16 24.67 0.59
C ASN A 142 12.34 24.87 1.87
N HIS A 143 11.12 24.34 1.93
CA HIS A 143 10.28 24.40 3.13
C HIS A 143 10.95 23.73 4.34
N LEU A 144 11.48 22.51 4.15
CA LEU A 144 12.19 21.78 5.20
C LEU A 144 13.46 22.48 5.67
N MET A 145 14.18 23.18 4.77
CA MET A 145 15.35 23.96 5.13
C MET A 145 15.00 25.19 5.98
N GLU A 146 13.88 25.85 5.70
CA GLU A 146 13.40 26.94 6.56
C GLU A 146 12.95 26.42 7.93
N GLU A 147 12.27 25.28 7.96
CA GLU A 147 11.90 24.61 9.22
C GLU A 147 13.14 24.23 10.03
N TYR A 148 14.14 23.61 9.37
CA TYR A 148 15.42 23.28 9.98
C TYR A 148 16.09 24.51 10.60
N LYS A 149 16.19 25.62 9.88
CA LYS A 149 16.80 26.87 10.39
C LYS A 149 16.09 27.36 11.65
N ARG A 150 14.76 27.34 11.69
CA ARG A 150 13.97 27.75 12.86
C ARG A 150 14.21 26.85 14.07
N ILE A 151 14.31 25.53 13.84
CA ILE A 151 14.58 24.55 14.93
C ILE A 151 16.02 24.67 15.38
N ALA A 152 16.99 24.73 14.48
CA ALA A 152 18.41 24.80 14.79
C ALA A 152 18.79 26.05 15.58
N ALA A 153 18.11 27.16 15.37
CA ALA A 153 18.31 28.38 16.16
C ALA A 153 18.00 28.18 17.65
N LYS A 154 17.10 27.26 17.99
CA LYS A 154 16.68 26.95 19.37
C LYS A 154 17.32 25.65 19.91
N ARG A 155 17.62 24.72 19.00
CA ARG A 155 18.15 23.36 19.31
C ARG A 155 19.22 23.00 18.29
N PRO A 156 20.47 23.44 18.45
CA PRO A 156 21.55 23.18 17.49
C PRO A 156 21.79 21.68 17.24
N THR A 157 21.53 20.82 18.22
CA THR A 157 21.68 19.35 18.12
C THR A 157 20.76 18.68 17.10
N ILE A 158 19.78 19.41 16.52
CA ILE A 158 18.95 18.86 15.43
C ILE A 158 19.80 18.46 14.22
N LYS A 159 20.96 19.07 14.04
CA LYS A 159 21.90 18.74 12.97
C LYS A 159 22.43 17.31 13.12
N GLU A 160 22.85 16.95 14.35
CA GLU A 160 23.31 15.61 14.66
C GLU A 160 22.20 14.58 14.49
N GLY A 161 20.96 14.90 14.88
CA GLY A 161 19.78 14.07 14.68
C GLY A 161 19.55 13.80 13.19
N LEU A 162 19.61 14.81 12.35
CA LEU A 162 19.49 14.65 10.89
C LEU A 162 20.60 13.77 10.29
N LEU A 163 21.85 13.95 10.75
CA LEU A 163 22.97 13.12 10.27
C LEU A 163 22.78 11.67 10.66
N ILE A 164 22.43 11.39 11.92
CA ILE A 164 22.20 10.03 12.43
C ILE A 164 21.08 9.33 11.63
N GLU A 165 19.97 10.02 11.39
CA GLU A 165 18.83 9.42 10.66
C GLU A 165 19.15 9.18 9.17
N HIS A 166 19.90 10.06 8.52
CA HIS A 166 20.40 9.81 7.15
C HIS A 166 21.37 8.62 7.12
N ASP A 167 22.28 8.50 8.07
CA ASP A 167 23.21 7.35 8.14
C ASP A 167 22.46 6.06 8.47
N THR A 168 21.44 6.11 9.33
CA THR A 168 20.52 5.00 9.61
C THR A 168 19.76 4.58 8.34
N ALA A 169 19.24 5.54 7.57
CA ALA A 169 18.59 5.26 6.30
C ALA A 169 19.53 4.59 5.30
N LYS A 170 20.78 5.07 5.17
CA LYS A 170 21.82 4.46 4.33
C LYS A 170 22.19 3.06 4.80
N PHE A 171 22.28 2.84 6.11
CA PHE A 171 22.51 1.51 6.68
C PHE A 171 21.38 0.55 6.32
N ASN A 172 20.13 0.97 6.53
CA ASN A 172 18.94 0.18 6.21
C ASN A 172 18.86 -0.14 4.71
N ALA A 173 19.19 0.82 3.84
CA ALA A 173 19.28 0.63 2.39
C ALA A 173 20.26 -0.49 2.03
N ARG A 174 21.48 -0.49 2.61
CA ARG A 174 22.47 -1.55 2.43
C ARG A 174 21.99 -2.90 2.95
N VAL A 175 21.34 -2.93 4.12
CA VAL A 175 20.77 -4.17 4.68
C VAL A 175 19.70 -4.73 3.75
N LYS A 176 18.82 -3.87 3.21
CA LYS A 176 17.77 -4.25 2.24
C LYS A 176 18.39 -4.88 0.98
N THR A 177 19.41 -4.24 0.41
CA THR A 177 20.08 -4.73 -0.81
C THR A 177 20.83 -6.03 -0.58
N ARG A 178 21.56 -6.13 0.55
CA ARG A 178 22.30 -7.35 0.91
C ARG A 178 21.37 -8.51 1.25
N GLY A 179 20.21 -8.21 1.83
CA GLY A 179 19.29 -9.20 2.37
C GLY A 179 19.84 -9.94 3.59
N TRP A 180 19.09 -10.95 4.02
CA TRP A 180 19.42 -11.82 5.15
C TRP A 180 19.72 -13.22 4.64
N LYS A 181 20.67 -13.89 5.30
CA LYS A 181 20.89 -15.31 5.03
C LYS A 181 19.63 -16.08 5.44
N PHE A 182 18.98 -16.68 4.44
CA PHE A 182 17.76 -17.44 4.64
C PHE A 182 18.01 -18.92 4.27
N ASP A 183 17.79 -19.81 5.21
CA ASP A 183 17.88 -21.25 4.97
C ASP A 183 16.61 -21.75 4.29
N ARG A 184 16.60 -21.63 2.96
CA ARG A 184 15.46 -22.03 2.11
C ARG A 184 15.13 -23.51 2.26
N VAL A 185 16.14 -24.39 2.42
CA VAL A 185 15.93 -25.84 2.53
C VAL A 185 15.17 -26.16 3.81
N LYS A 186 15.63 -25.59 4.95
CA LYS A 186 14.95 -25.74 6.24
C LYS A 186 13.57 -25.11 6.23
N ALA A 187 13.40 -23.95 5.61
CA ALA A 187 12.10 -23.28 5.50
C ALA A 187 11.08 -24.11 4.72
N VAL A 188 11.47 -24.67 3.55
CA VAL A 188 10.59 -25.56 2.75
C VAL A 188 10.24 -26.83 3.51
N LYS A 189 11.22 -27.43 4.21
CA LYS A 189 10.96 -28.60 5.06
C LYS A 189 9.94 -28.29 6.16
N ASN A 190 10.14 -27.15 6.86
CA ASN A 190 9.24 -26.72 7.92
C ASN A 190 7.84 -26.41 7.38
N LEU A 191 7.75 -25.73 6.22
CA LEU A 191 6.47 -25.44 5.58
C LEU A 191 5.66 -26.72 5.30
N LYS A 192 6.31 -27.73 4.72
CA LYS A 192 5.66 -29.04 4.47
C LYS A 192 5.20 -29.69 5.77
N LEU A 193 6.04 -29.69 6.81
CA LEU A 193 5.70 -30.24 8.12
C LEU A 193 4.49 -29.53 8.73
N MET A 194 4.50 -28.20 8.69
CA MET A 194 3.38 -27.38 9.20
C MET A 194 2.10 -27.63 8.42
N GLN A 195 2.18 -27.69 7.08
CA GLN A 195 1.01 -27.98 6.23
C GLN A 195 0.43 -29.36 6.57
N THR A 196 1.26 -30.42 6.64
CA THR A 196 0.81 -31.74 7.03
C THR A 196 0.12 -31.72 8.40
N ARG A 197 0.69 -30.97 9.38
CA ARG A 197 0.11 -30.88 10.71
C ARG A 197 -1.21 -30.10 10.71
N MET A 198 -1.31 -29.05 9.90
CA MET A 198 -2.58 -28.32 9.70
C MET A 198 -3.65 -29.25 9.13
N ASP A 199 -3.31 -29.98 8.05
CA ASP A 199 -4.26 -30.92 7.41
C ASP A 199 -4.75 -32.02 8.39
N GLU A 200 -3.86 -32.52 9.24
CA GLU A 200 -4.22 -33.48 10.30
C GLU A 200 -5.21 -32.88 11.30
N ILE A 201 -4.96 -31.68 11.75
CA ILE A 201 -5.84 -30.96 12.70
C ILE A 201 -7.19 -30.68 12.04
N GLU A 202 -7.19 -30.18 10.80
CA GLU A 202 -8.42 -29.89 10.06
C GLU A 202 -9.29 -31.12 9.86
N LYS A 203 -8.71 -32.26 9.52
CA LYS A 203 -9.43 -33.54 9.42
C LYS A 203 -10.16 -33.94 10.70
N VAL A 204 -9.58 -33.62 11.85
CA VAL A 204 -10.16 -33.95 13.16
C VAL A 204 -11.19 -32.92 13.61
N ILE A 205 -10.90 -31.65 13.39
CA ILE A 205 -11.69 -30.54 13.95
C ILE A 205 -12.84 -30.12 13.05
N HIS A 206 -12.64 -29.99 11.72
CA HIS A 206 -13.70 -29.53 10.81
C HIS A 206 -15.02 -30.31 10.95
N PRO A 207 -15.04 -31.63 11.05
CA PRO A 207 -16.29 -32.36 11.23
C PRO A 207 -17.04 -32.02 12.53
N GLN A 208 -16.33 -31.48 13.53
CA GLN A 208 -16.88 -31.10 14.84
C GLN A 208 -17.42 -29.67 14.89
N LEU A 209 -16.95 -28.78 14.00
CA LEU A 209 -17.32 -27.37 14.03
C LEU A 209 -18.76 -27.08 13.59
N GLY A 210 -19.45 -28.05 12.99
CA GLY A 210 -20.81 -27.84 12.48
C GLY A 210 -20.87 -26.93 11.26
N THR A 211 -22.06 -26.42 11.00
CA THR A 211 -22.33 -25.56 9.83
C THR A 211 -22.91 -24.21 10.25
N HIS A 212 -22.84 -23.23 9.36
CA HIS A 212 -23.44 -21.90 9.55
C HIS A 212 -24.16 -21.45 8.27
N LYS A 213 -25.04 -20.45 8.42
CA LYS A 213 -25.78 -19.88 7.30
C LYS A 213 -24.98 -18.75 6.67
N VAL A 214 -24.77 -18.82 5.35
CA VAL A 214 -24.22 -17.75 4.55
C VAL A 214 -25.35 -17.13 3.72
N TYR A 215 -25.68 -15.89 4.04
CA TYR A 215 -26.78 -15.20 3.38
C TYR A 215 -26.41 -14.72 1.98
N ILE A 216 -27.16 -15.19 0.97
CA ILE A 216 -27.01 -14.83 -0.45
C ILE A 216 -27.51 -13.39 -0.67
N ASP A 217 -28.65 -13.08 -0.05
CA ASP A 217 -29.23 -11.75 -0.14
C ASP A 217 -28.62 -10.83 0.92
N LYS A 218 -28.14 -9.62 0.51
CA LYS A 218 -27.53 -8.65 1.45
C LYS A 218 -28.50 -8.15 2.51
N THR A 219 -29.80 -8.11 2.18
CA THR A 219 -30.88 -7.67 3.07
C THR A 219 -32.07 -8.60 2.95
N PRO A 220 -32.85 -8.79 4.05
CA PRO A 220 -34.14 -9.47 3.97
C PRO A 220 -35.05 -8.84 2.93
N LYS A 221 -35.90 -9.63 2.31
CA LYS A 221 -36.84 -9.24 1.28
C LYS A 221 -38.27 -9.51 1.73
N ILE A 222 -39.20 -8.63 1.32
CA ILE A 222 -40.60 -8.82 1.51
C ILE A 222 -41.25 -9.22 0.17
N PRO A 223 -42.21 -10.17 0.15
CA PRO A 223 -42.90 -10.54 -1.07
C PRO A 223 -43.57 -9.34 -1.75
N LYS A 224 -43.42 -9.22 -3.08
CA LYS A 224 -44.06 -8.22 -3.89
C LYS A 224 -45.18 -8.85 -4.72
N TYR A 225 -46.30 -8.18 -4.80
CA TYR A 225 -47.50 -8.65 -5.48
C TYR A 225 -47.81 -7.83 -6.74
N LYS A 226 -48.46 -8.48 -7.71
CA LYS A 226 -49.10 -7.83 -8.87
C LYS A 226 -50.40 -7.17 -8.47
N LYS A 227 -51.00 -6.37 -9.39
CA LYS A 227 -52.30 -5.75 -9.16
C LYS A 227 -53.44 -6.75 -8.95
N ASN A 228 -53.36 -7.96 -9.51
CA ASN A 228 -54.33 -9.05 -9.34
C ASN A 228 -54.12 -9.87 -8.05
N GLY A 229 -53.20 -9.48 -7.20
CA GLY A 229 -52.91 -10.17 -5.93
C GLY A 229 -51.88 -11.30 -6.01
N ASP A 230 -51.45 -11.75 -7.18
CA ASP A 230 -50.45 -12.79 -7.34
C ASP A 230 -49.04 -12.27 -7.01
N TYR A 231 -48.10 -13.16 -6.70
CA TYR A 231 -46.68 -12.79 -6.61
C TYR A 231 -46.16 -12.25 -7.94
N THR A 232 -45.25 -11.28 -7.87
CA THR A 232 -44.44 -10.95 -9.06
C THR A 232 -43.58 -12.17 -9.45
N ALA A 233 -43.23 -12.28 -10.75
CA ALA A 233 -42.37 -13.38 -11.23
C ALA A 233 -41.03 -13.44 -10.49
N VAL A 234 -40.47 -12.29 -10.09
CA VAL A 234 -39.24 -12.20 -9.30
C VAL A 234 -39.46 -12.76 -7.89
N THR A 235 -40.57 -12.41 -7.23
CA THR A 235 -40.92 -12.93 -5.91
C THR A 235 -41.12 -14.43 -5.94
N ALA A 236 -41.87 -14.97 -6.89
CA ALA A 236 -42.12 -16.41 -7.06
C ALA A 236 -40.78 -17.18 -7.21
N ARG A 237 -39.88 -16.70 -8.07
CA ARG A 237 -38.55 -17.30 -8.24
C ARG A 237 -37.72 -17.26 -6.95
N LEU A 238 -37.68 -16.12 -6.26
CA LEU A 238 -36.91 -15.99 -5.01
C LEU A 238 -37.47 -16.87 -3.88
N LEU A 239 -38.80 -17.06 -3.83
CA LEU A 239 -39.44 -17.97 -2.88
C LEU A 239 -39.23 -19.43 -3.27
N SER A 240 -39.16 -19.75 -4.57
CA SER A 240 -38.76 -21.09 -5.02
C SER A 240 -37.37 -21.45 -4.52
N ASP A 241 -36.40 -20.53 -4.67
CA ASP A 241 -35.05 -20.71 -4.15
C ASP A 241 -35.01 -20.82 -2.60
N PHE A 242 -35.82 -20.00 -1.93
CA PHE A 242 -35.87 -19.95 -0.46
C PHE A 242 -36.46 -21.25 0.16
N TYR A 243 -37.48 -21.81 -0.48
CA TYR A 243 -38.12 -23.04 -0.02
C TYR A 243 -37.59 -24.30 -0.68
N GLU A 244 -36.63 -24.20 -1.60
CA GLU A 244 -36.06 -25.31 -2.40
C GLU A 244 -37.15 -26.12 -3.11
N LYS A 245 -38.22 -25.45 -3.55
CA LYS A 245 -39.34 -26.05 -4.28
C LYS A 245 -39.96 -25.06 -5.27
N GLU A 246 -40.62 -25.56 -6.30
CA GLU A 246 -41.33 -24.70 -7.24
C GLU A 246 -42.45 -23.91 -6.52
N VAL A 247 -42.41 -22.57 -6.68
CA VAL A 247 -43.44 -21.63 -6.23
C VAL A 247 -43.88 -20.83 -7.43
N LYS A 248 -45.15 -20.95 -7.83
CA LYS A 248 -45.75 -20.21 -8.93
C LYS A 248 -46.32 -18.86 -8.44
N SER A 249 -46.65 -17.98 -9.38
CA SER A 249 -47.14 -16.66 -9.04
C SER A 249 -48.46 -16.69 -8.27
N GLU A 250 -49.31 -17.65 -8.56
CA GLU A 250 -50.60 -17.87 -7.90
C GLU A 250 -50.53 -18.51 -6.49
N ASP A 251 -49.37 -19.03 -6.10
CA ASP A 251 -49.18 -19.72 -4.82
C ASP A 251 -49.01 -18.76 -3.63
N ILE A 252 -49.82 -17.76 -3.53
CA ILE A 252 -49.73 -16.65 -2.57
C ILE A 252 -49.73 -17.06 -1.09
N HIS A 253 -50.14 -18.27 -0.77
CA HIS A 253 -50.19 -18.78 0.60
C HIS A 253 -48.91 -19.51 1.04
N VAL A 254 -47.94 -19.69 0.15
CA VAL A 254 -46.71 -20.43 0.46
C VAL A 254 -45.86 -19.62 1.45
N HIS A 255 -45.90 -18.30 1.38
CA HIS A 255 -45.19 -17.44 2.33
C HIS A 255 -46.16 -16.43 2.96
N PRO A 256 -46.09 -16.21 4.30
CA PRO A 256 -46.96 -15.25 4.95
C PRO A 256 -46.82 -13.83 4.38
N ALA A 257 -47.95 -13.18 4.17
CA ALA A 257 -47.95 -11.81 3.67
C ALA A 257 -47.15 -10.87 4.61
N ASN A 258 -46.35 -9.99 4.01
CA ASN A 258 -45.51 -9.01 4.73
C ASN A 258 -44.42 -9.61 5.66
N LYS A 259 -44.22 -10.93 5.66
CA LYS A 259 -43.09 -11.53 6.39
C LYS A 259 -41.84 -11.41 5.54
N GLU A 260 -40.72 -11.09 6.19
CA GLU A 260 -39.42 -11.06 5.54
C GLU A 260 -38.88 -12.44 5.32
N PHE A 261 -38.14 -12.63 4.22
CA PHE A 261 -37.35 -13.83 3.94
C PHE A 261 -35.98 -13.44 3.39
N GLN A 262 -34.99 -14.30 3.63
CA GLN A 262 -33.64 -14.07 3.17
C GLN A 262 -33.03 -15.42 2.79
N ARG A 263 -32.59 -15.55 1.54
CA ARG A 263 -31.99 -16.79 1.04
C ARG A 263 -30.59 -16.94 1.65
N PHE A 264 -30.25 -18.17 1.95
CA PHE A 264 -28.94 -18.54 2.49
C PHE A 264 -28.49 -19.89 1.94
N THR A 265 -27.18 -20.11 1.95
CA THR A 265 -26.56 -21.44 1.82
C THR A 265 -26.09 -21.89 3.20
N VAL A 266 -25.90 -23.19 3.35
CA VAL A 266 -25.32 -23.78 4.56
C VAL A 266 -23.90 -24.22 4.22
N GLU A 267 -22.93 -23.64 4.92
CA GLU A 267 -21.52 -23.94 4.72
C GLU A 267 -20.88 -24.52 5.97
N GLN A 268 -19.87 -25.37 5.79
CA GLN A 268 -19.08 -25.92 6.89
C GLN A 268 -18.26 -24.81 7.55
N ILE A 269 -18.29 -24.73 8.88
CA ILE A 269 -17.37 -23.87 9.63
C ILE A 269 -15.95 -24.40 9.46
N THR A 270 -15.02 -23.52 9.10
CA THR A 270 -13.60 -23.84 8.95
C THR A 270 -12.75 -23.11 10.00
N LEU A 271 -11.58 -23.65 10.33
CA LEU A 271 -10.65 -23.04 11.28
C LEU A 271 -10.11 -21.68 10.81
N GLY A 272 -10.25 -21.33 9.53
CA GLY A 272 -9.89 -20.01 8.99
C GLY A 272 -10.83 -18.88 9.43
N SER A 273 -12.03 -19.21 9.91
CA SER A 273 -13.00 -18.20 10.37
C SER A 273 -13.00 -18.09 11.91
N MET A 274 -12.17 -17.19 12.43
CA MET A 274 -12.00 -16.98 13.88
C MET A 274 -13.33 -16.64 14.61
N GLU A 275 -14.22 -15.86 13.98
CA GLU A 275 -15.52 -15.51 14.59
C GLU A 275 -16.44 -16.72 14.68
N LEU A 276 -16.59 -17.46 13.60
CA LEU A 276 -17.44 -18.66 13.58
C LEU A 276 -16.93 -19.75 14.52
N VAL A 277 -15.61 -19.94 14.59
CA VAL A 277 -15.00 -20.87 15.55
C VAL A 277 -15.27 -20.44 16.98
N LYS A 278 -15.14 -19.16 17.28
CA LYS A 278 -15.45 -18.61 18.60
C LYS A 278 -16.91 -18.81 18.97
N ASP A 279 -17.84 -18.52 18.06
CA ASP A 279 -19.28 -18.70 18.29
C ASP A 279 -19.60 -20.18 18.53
N TRP A 280 -18.99 -21.07 17.76
CA TRP A 280 -19.12 -22.51 18.00
C TRP A 280 -18.56 -22.93 19.37
N LEU A 281 -17.37 -22.43 19.75
CA LEU A 281 -16.79 -22.72 21.07
C LEU A 281 -17.72 -22.29 22.20
N LEU A 282 -18.38 -21.15 22.09
CA LEU A 282 -19.36 -20.68 23.07
C LEU A 282 -20.58 -21.64 23.14
N THR A 283 -21.01 -22.22 22.01
CA THR A 283 -22.13 -23.18 22.01
C THR A 283 -21.80 -24.51 22.69
N VAL A 284 -20.51 -24.93 22.66
CA VAL A 284 -20.04 -26.15 23.35
C VAL A 284 -19.57 -25.88 24.79
N GLY A 285 -19.84 -24.68 25.32
CA GLY A 285 -19.63 -24.32 26.72
C GLY A 285 -18.26 -23.73 27.06
N TRP A 286 -17.44 -23.38 26.06
CA TRP A 286 -16.19 -22.66 26.31
C TRP A 286 -16.48 -21.28 26.85
N LYS A 287 -15.69 -20.86 27.85
CA LYS A 287 -15.74 -19.50 28.42
C LYS A 287 -14.36 -18.88 28.32
N PRO A 288 -14.25 -17.66 27.75
CA PRO A 288 -12.96 -16.98 27.69
C PRO A 288 -12.50 -16.56 29.09
N ASP A 289 -11.22 -16.75 29.39
CA ASP A 289 -10.59 -16.33 30.64
C ASP A 289 -10.38 -14.82 30.69
N GLU A 290 -10.15 -14.20 29.51
CA GLU A 290 -9.95 -12.76 29.36
C GLU A 290 -10.86 -12.17 28.27
N TYR A 291 -11.38 -10.98 28.55
CA TYR A 291 -12.19 -10.22 27.59
C TYR A 291 -11.44 -8.96 27.16
N ASN A 292 -11.36 -8.69 25.85
CA ASN A 292 -10.94 -7.39 25.35
C ASN A 292 -11.91 -6.31 25.85
N ARG A 293 -11.50 -5.47 26.80
CA ARG A 293 -12.28 -4.30 27.20
C ARG A 293 -12.40 -3.38 25.99
N LYS A 294 -13.62 -3.18 25.48
CA LYS A 294 -13.88 -2.09 24.54
C LYS A 294 -13.36 -0.82 25.18
N LYS A 295 -12.46 -0.08 24.53
CA LYS A 295 -12.17 1.30 24.91
C LYS A 295 -13.49 2.05 24.82
N ILE A 296 -14.12 2.29 25.96
CA ILE A 296 -15.23 3.23 26.07
C ILE A 296 -14.63 4.56 25.64
N GLY A 297 -15.11 5.12 24.54
CA GLY A 297 -14.68 6.42 24.05
C GLY A 297 -14.86 7.41 25.19
N ARG A 298 -13.82 8.19 25.50
CA ARG A 298 -13.99 9.40 26.26
C ARG A 298 -14.79 10.34 25.38
N GLU A 299 -16.01 10.61 25.79
CA GLU A 299 -16.72 11.78 25.32
C GLU A 299 -15.96 13.04 25.71
#